data_727e7383807d5e981fb53487a4270714
#
_entry.id   727e7383807d5e981fb53487a4270714
#
_cell.length_a   1.000
_cell.length_b   1.000
_cell.length_c   1.000
_cell.angle_alpha   90.00
_cell.angle_beta   90.00
_cell.angle_gamma   90.00
#
_symmetry.space_group_name_H-M   'P 1'
#
loop_
_entity.id
_entity.type
_entity.pdbx_description
1 polymer ?
#
loop_
_entity_poly.entity_id
_entity_poly.type
_entity_poly.pdbx_seq_one_letter_code
_entity_poly.pdbx_strand_id
1 'polypeptide(L)'
;EQLQNALMKIQALEQVQKSKSSGKKSGVVKTKSKSGLTINTSGGGIKVKSGKQKFSIGGRLMMDYDSMDSGHQTENKSFSDMEWRRTRVNIKGSVNKHWSYVAVYDFNSEKDSANLDEGYLKYDTKKGFYITAGKTKADMMLEQRTSSKWISTIERGLLNAMNEKVNYLVGKPGDGAGVKLGFYDKASRFSGAVSVFDAYIDDDDDDKDMVWHTTARLNYSPKMGKNQFGHLGISYGMADYKGETSKASLQLGIHQGDKTTLADAAAGDITNLGVELAYVAGPMSFQAEYFDNETELEDGTKGFEWDGFYVQGSYVLTGETRGYKWKGAKFDKIKPAGKNGAVELVLRYEDISIDDADEGTTAANEVDVDRTVIGLNWYVTKT
;
A
#
# COMPACT_ATOMS: atom_id res chain seq x y z
N GLU A 1 38.56 20.26 -25.21
CA GLU A 1 37.10 20.07 -24.96
C GLU A 1 36.79 19.30 -23.67
N GLN A 2 37.45 18.15 -23.46
CA GLN A 2 37.24 17.34 -22.22
C GLN A 2 37.74 18.07 -20.96
N LEU A 3 38.83 18.83 -21.05
CA LEU A 3 39.38 19.61 -19.93
C LEU A 3 38.48 20.79 -19.56
N GLN A 4 37.89 21.47 -20.54
CA GLN A 4 36.91 22.54 -20.30
C GLN A 4 35.63 22.04 -19.68
N ASN A 5 35.15 20.86 -20.08
CA ASN A 5 33.97 20.22 -19.46
C ASN A 5 34.26 19.79 -18.02
N ALA A 6 35.48 19.33 -17.72
CA ALA A 6 35.90 19.01 -16.36
C ALA A 6 36.00 20.27 -15.48
N LEU A 7 36.54 21.34 -15.98
CA LEU A 7 36.65 22.64 -15.27
C LEU A 7 35.26 23.22 -14.97
N MET A 8 34.33 23.16 -15.92
CA MET A 8 32.95 23.60 -15.68
C MET A 8 32.23 22.74 -14.60
N LYS A 9 32.49 21.44 -14.54
CA LYS A 9 31.98 20.57 -13.50
C LYS A 9 32.57 20.89 -12.12
N ILE A 10 33.85 21.17 -12.05
CA ILE A 10 34.55 21.59 -10.82
C ILE A 10 34.02 22.94 -10.33
N GLN A 11 33.85 23.91 -11.19
CA GLN A 11 33.28 25.21 -10.83
C GLN A 11 31.85 25.13 -10.38
N ALA A 12 31.03 24.23 -10.96
CA ALA A 12 29.68 23.97 -10.50
C ALA A 12 29.65 23.31 -9.11
N LEU A 13 30.59 22.41 -8.82
CA LEU A 13 30.76 21.81 -7.51
C LEU A 13 31.24 22.80 -6.45
N GLU A 14 32.17 23.70 -6.80
CA GLU A 14 32.63 24.77 -5.90
C GLU A 14 31.53 25.79 -5.58
N GLN A 15 30.67 26.14 -6.54
CA GLN A 15 29.50 26.97 -6.27
C GLN A 15 28.52 26.31 -5.33
N VAL A 16 28.33 25.01 -5.45
CA VAL A 16 27.49 24.21 -4.52
C VAL A 16 28.13 24.19 -3.13
N GLN A 17 29.46 24.15 -3.02
CA GLN A 17 30.15 24.14 -1.75
C GLN A 17 30.16 25.52 -1.07
N LYS A 18 30.26 26.60 -1.83
CA LYS A 18 30.15 27.99 -1.31
C LYS A 18 28.76 28.34 -0.85
N SER A 19 27.69 27.76 -1.46
CA SER A 19 26.31 27.94 -1.02
C SER A 19 26.00 27.23 0.30
N LYS A 20 26.83 26.25 0.72
CA LYS A 20 26.70 25.57 2.01
C LYS A 20 27.29 26.34 3.19
N SER A 21 28.09 27.35 2.98
CA SER A 21 28.77 28.09 4.06
C SER A 21 28.00 29.30 4.60
N SER A 22 26.90 29.71 3.97
CA SER A 22 25.98 30.72 4.53
C SER A 22 24.79 30.04 5.15
N GLY A 23 24.77 29.92 6.48
CA GLY A 23 23.73 29.23 7.26
C GLY A 23 22.31 29.72 6.96
N LYS A 24 21.64 29.08 6.01
CA LYS A 24 20.19 29.15 5.82
C LYS A 24 19.66 27.84 5.28
N LYS A 25 18.77 27.21 6.09
CA LYS A 25 17.73 26.20 5.77
C LYS A 25 18.12 25.12 4.76
N SER A 26 17.97 23.85 5.13
CA SER A 26 18.17 22.63 4.34
C SER A 26 17.84 22.86 2.85
N GLY A 27 18.87 22.89 2.03
CA GLY A 27 18.80 23.50 0.71
C GLY A 27 18.10 22.63 -0.31
N VAL A 28 16.95 23.07 -0.74
CA VAL A 28 16.38 22.69 -2.03
C VAL A 28 17.26 23.32 -3.12
N VAL A 29 18.16 22.57 -3.72
CA VAL A 29 18.89 23.03 -4.91
C VAL A 29 17.92 22.98 -6.08
N LYS A 30 17.35 24.13 -6.44
CA LYS A 30 16.64 24.31 -7.71
C LYS A 30 17.62 24.93 -8.72
N THR A 31 18.18 24.12 -9.58
CA THR A 31 18.99 24.63 -10.69
C THR A 31 18.08 24.76 -11.92
N LYS A 32 17.94 25.98 -12.45
CA LYS A 32 17.27 26.25 -13.71
C LYS A 32 18.33 26.41 -14.79
N SER A 33 18.41 25.49 -15.73
CA SER A 33 19.26 25.62 -16.91
C SER A 33 18.62 26.58 -17.93
N LYS A 34 19.45 27.22 -18.79
CA LYS A 34 18.99 28.01 -19.95
C LYS A 34 18.07 27.19 -20.88
N SER A 35 18.20 25.86 -20.91
CA SER A 35 17.35 24.92 -21.66
C SER A 35 15.99 24.62 -20.99
N GLY A 36 15.62 25.30 -19.90
CA GLY A 36 14.32 25.05 -19.19
C GLY A 36 14.31 23.81 -18.32
N LEU A 37 15.43 23.09 -18.16
CA LEU A 37 15.57 21.97 -17.27
C LEU A 37 15.56 22.44 -15.81
N THR A 38 14.73 21.81 -14.98
CA THR A 38 14.69 22.06 -13.54
C THR A 38 15.01 20.77 -12.79
N ILE A 39 16.03 20.79 -11.93
CA ILE A 39 16.39 19.70 -11.03
C ILE A 39 16.02 20.12 -9.62
N ASN A 40 15.38 19.23 -8.88
CA ASN A 40 14.97 19.45 -7.49
C ASN A 40 15.27 18.19 -6.67
N THR A 41 16.06 18.36 -5.60
CA THR A 41 16.48 17.27 -4.70
C THR A 41 15.67 17.24 -3.38
N SER A 42 14.61 18.04 -3.25
CA SER A 42 13.79 18.04 -2.03
C SER A 42 12.98 16.76 -1.89
N GLY A 43 12.85 16.27 -0.67
CA GLY A 43 11.97 15.16 -0.33
C GLY A 43 12.57 13.78 -0.55
N GLY A 44 13.88 13.63 -0.34
CA GLY A 44 14.54 12.32 -0.33
C GLY A 44 14.70 11.66 -1.70
N GLY A 45 14.75 12.47 -2.77
CA GLY A 45 14.96 11.95 -4.12
C GLY A 45 15.30 13.03 -5.13
N ILE A 46 15.56 12.64 -6.37
CA ILE A 46 15.86 13.54 -7.49
C ILE A 46 14.62 13.68 -8.36
N LYS A 47 14.22 14.91 -8.66
CA LYS A 47 13.12 15.25 -9.57
C LYS A 47 13.64 16.14 -10.68
N VAL A 48 13.43 15.69 -11.91
CA VAL A 48 13.80 16.42 -13.12
C VAL A 48 12.55 16.82 -13.88
N LYS A 49 12.49 18.06 -14.35
CA LYS A 49 11.38 18.55 -15.18
C LYS A 49 11.95 19.27 -16.39
N SER A 50 11.47 18.92 -17.59
CA SER A 50 11.74 19.61 -18.84
C SER A 50 10.41 19.79 -19.60
N GLY A 51 9.93 21.02 -19.70
CA GLY A 51 8.62 21.31 -20.29
C GLY A 51 7.48 20.52 -19.59
N LYS A 52 6.81 19.63 -20.35
CA LYS A 52 5.72 18.76 -19.84
C LYS A 52 6.23 17.42 -19.30
N GLN A 53 7.47 17.06 -19.60
CA GLN A 53 8.09 15.84 -19.15
C GLN A 53 8.57 15.95 -17.71
N LYS A 54 8.42 14.88 -16.95
CA LYS A 54 8.88 14.77 -15.57
C LYS A 54 9.50 13.41 -15.36
N PHE A 55 10.55 13.37 -14.57
CA PHE A 55 11.19 12.17 -14.09
C PHE A 55 11.50 12.35 -12.60
N SER A 56 11.33 11.32 -11.83
CA SER A 56 11.78 11.32 -10.43
C SER A 56 12.26 9.93 -10.04
N ILE A 57 13.38 9.92 -9.34
CA ILE A 57 13.88 8.74 -8.64
C ILE A 57 13.92 9.06 -7.15
N GLY A 58 13.52 8.12 -6.34
CA GLY A 58 13.55 8.19 -4.89
C GLY A 58 13.41 6.79 -4.33
N GLY A 59 13.35 6.67 -3.03
CA GLY A 59 13.22 5.37 -2.40
C GLY A 59 12.72 5.45 -0.98
N ARG A 60 12.78 4.33 -0.29
CA ARG A 60 12.59 4.21 1.15
C ARG A 60 13.38 3.03 1.70
N LEU A 61 13.80 3.19 2.91
CA LEU A 61 14.30 2.12 3.77
C LEU A 61 13.35 2.03 4.95
N MET A 62 12.95 0.82 5.29
CA MET A 62 12.20 0.50 6.50
C MET A 62 12.92 -0.64 7.19
N MET A 63 13.19 -0.44 8.46
CA MET A 63 13.82 -1.42 9.33
C MET A 63 12.89 -1.61 10.52
N ASP A 64 12.57 -2.84 10.83
CA ASP A 64 11.72 -3.21 11.93
C ASP A 64 12.56 -3.96 12.97
N TYR A 65 12.27 -3.75 14.23
CA TYR A 65 12.71 -4.57 15.34
C TYR A 65 11.46 -5.18 15.97
N ASP A 66 11.38 -6.48 15.92
CA ASP A 66 10.27 -7.25 16.42
C ASP A 66 10.69 -8.02 17.68
N SER A 67 9.84 -8.03 18.69
CA SER A 67 9.99 -8.85 19.88
C SER A 67 8.63 -9.44 20.22
N MET A 68 8.57 -10.75 20.29
CA MET A 68 7.36 -11.50 20.58
C MET A 68 7.57 -12.42 21.75
N ASP A 69 6.63 -12.41 22.68
CA ASP A 69 6.51 -13.39 23.76
C ASP A 69 5.20 -14.14 23.58
N SER A 70 5.31 -15.42 23.28
CA SER A 70 4.15 -16.29 22.99
C SER A 70 3.79 -17.13 24.23
N GLY A 71 3.19 -16.53 25.22
CA GLY A 71 2.95 -17.12 26.56
C GLY A 71 2.01 -18.34 26.63
N HIS A 72 1.40 -18.85 25.54
CA HIS A 72 0.35 -19.89 25.69
C HIS A 72 0.21 -20.94 24.58
N GLN A 73 1.09 -21.01 23.60
CA GLN A 73 0.98 -22.04 22.56
C GLN A 73 2.08 -23.10 22.65
N THR A 74 1.78 -24.34 22.29
CA THR A 74 2.59 -25.54 22.52
C THR A 74 3.91 -25.62 21.76
N GLU A 75 4.21 -24.69 20.87
CA GLU A 75 5.50 -24.58 20.16
C GLU A 75 6.15 -23.19 20.30
N ASN A 76 6.00 -22.57 21.41
CA ASN A 76 6.30 -21.19 21.70
C ASN A 76 7.77 -20.86 21.59
N LYS A 77 8.12 -20.16 20.55
CA LYS A 77 9.41 -19.50 20.46
C LYS A 77 9.20 -17.99 20.65
N SER A 78 9.44 -17.51 21.88
CA SER A 78 9.70 -16.08 22.08
C SER A 78 10.92 -15.71 21.26
N PHE A 79 10.85 -14.65 20.47
CA PHE A 79 11.98 -14.20 19.67
C PHE A 79 12.12 -12.68 19.71
N SER A 80 13.31 -12.21 19.39
CA SER A 80 13.58 -10.81 19.13
C SER A 80 14.53 -10.74 17.94
N ASP A 81 14.14 -10.04 16.90
CA ASP A 81 14.95 -9.94 15.69
C ASP A 81 14.80 -8.58 15.02
N MET A 82 15.69 -8.29 14.08
CA MET A 82 15.73 -7.04 13.32
C MET A 82 15.82 -7.34 11.83
N GLU A 83 14.94 -6.73 11.04
CA GLU A 83 14.92 -6.94 9.60
C GLU A 83 14.94 -5.64 8.80
N TRP A 84 15.45 -5.71 7.56
CA TRP A 84 15.17 -4.72 6.54
C TRP A 84 13.81 -5.00 5.90
N ARG A 85 12.76 -4.48 6.49
CA ARG A 85 11.38 -4.76 6.07
C ARG A 85 11.06 -4.33 4.65
N ARG A 86 11.59 -3.19 4.19
CA ARG A 86 11.43 -2.70 2.81
C ARG A 86 12.64 -1.87 2.38
N THR A 87 13.25 -2.29 1.29
CA THR A 87 14.35 -1.54 0.64
C THR A 87 13.92 -1.23 -0.79
N ARG A 88 13.23 -0.08 -1.00
CA ARG A 88 12.58 0.22 -2.28
C ARG A 88 13.21 1.38 -3.03
N VAL A 89 13.35 1.20 -4.34
CA VAL A 89 13.63 2.26 -5.31
C VAL A 89 12.38 2.53 -6.13
N ASN A 90 12.00 3.81 -6.22
CA ASN A 90 10.83 4.25 -6.96
C ASN A 90 11.23 5.13 -8.12
N ILE A 91 10.88 4.74 -9.34
CA ILE A 91 11.04 5.52 -10.56
C ILE A 91 9.65 5.95 -11.01
N LYS A 92 9.43 7.25 -11.18
CA LYS A 92 8.14 7.81 -11.60
C LYS A 92 8.36 8.92 -12.59
N GLY A 93 7.48 8.98 -13.59
CA GLY A 93 7.58 10.04 -14.56
C GLY A 93 6.30 10.34 -15.31
N SER A 94 6.34 11.36 -16.14
CA SER A 94 5.31 11.66 -17.14
C SER A 94 5.95 12.10 -18.45
N VAL A 95 5.49 11.48 -19.53
CA VAL A 95 5.94 11.82 -20.89
C VAL A 95 5.28 13.13 -21.35
N ASN A 96 4.02 13.32 -20.96
CA ASN A 96 3.24 14.53 -21.24
C ASN A 96 2.20 14.77 -20.17
N LYS A 97 1.18 15.61 -20.44
CA LYS A 97 0.13 15.91 -19.48
C LYS A 97 -0.82 14.73 -19.18
N HIS A 98 -0.90 13.74 -20.08
CA HIS A 98 -1.81 12.61 -19.96
C HIS A 98 -1.10 11.32 -19.55
N TRP A 99 0.05 11.01 -20.14
CA TRP A 99 0.80 9.79 -19.93
C TRP A 99 1.79 9.91 -18.77
N SER A 100 1.73 8.95 -17.87
CA SER A 100 2.68 8.78 -16.76
C SER A 100 3.02 7.32 -16.56
N TYR A 101 4.14 7.07 -15.90
CA TYR A 101 4.62 5.73 -15.57
C TYR A 101 5.14 5.67 -14.14
N VAL A 102 5.12 4.46 -13.60
CA VAL A 102 5.66 4.12 -12.28
C VAL A 102 6.39 2.79 -12.41
N ALA A 103 7.55 2.67 -11.77
CA ALA A 103 8.20 1.42 -11.47
C ALA A 103 8.72 1.47 -10.03
N VAL A 104 8.41 0.47 -9.24
CA VAL A 104 8.84 0.32 -7.85
C VAL A 104 9.49 -1.04 -7.70
N TYR A 105 10.78 -1.05 -7.41
CA TYR A 105 11.53 -2.26 -7.10
C TYR A 105 11.75 -2.37 -5.60
N ASP A 106 11.50 -3.55 -5.05
CA ASP A 106 11.83 -3.91 -3.67
C ASP A 106 13.03 -4.85 -3.67
N PHE A 107 14.06 -4.48 -2.93
CA PHE A 107 15.31 -5.21 -2.75
C PHE A 107 15.33 -5.84 -1.35
N ASN A 108 14.22 -6.43 -0.93
CA ASN A 108 14.14 -7.05 0.39
C ASN A 108 15.12 -8.20 0.50
N SER A 109 15.83 -8.29 1.64
CA SER A 109 16.91 -9.27 1.89
C SER A 109 16.45 -10.72 1.95
N GLU A 110 15.14 -10.98 2.14
CA GLU A 110 14.60 -12.36 2.15
C GLU A 110 14.48 -12.97 0.73
N LYS A 111 14.69 -12.17 -0.31
CA LYS A 111 14.65 -12.62 -1.70
C LYS A 111 15.97 -12.30 -2.36
N ASP A 112 16.65 -13.29 -2.87
CA ASP A 112 17.93 -13.15 -3.60
C ASP A 112 17.88 -12.25 -4.85
N SER A 113 16.71 -11.71 -5.18
CA SER A 113 16.51 -10.86 -6.36
C SER A 113 15.57 -9.69 -6.09
N ALA A 114 15.79 -8.57 -6.80
CA ALA A 114 14.88 -7.43 -6.81
C ALA A 114 13.52 -7.82 -7.40
N ASN A 115 12.44 -7.55 -6.67
CA ASN A 115 11.07 -7.80 -7.12
C ASN A 115 10.39 -6.50 -7.58
N LEU A 116 9.70 -6.55 -8.72
CA LEU A 116 8.87 -5.44 -9.19
C LEU A 116 7.58 -5.38 -8.35
N ASP A 117 7.52 -4.47 -7.37
CA ASP A 117 6.35 -4.26 -6.49
C ASP A 117 5.17 -3.59 -7.25
N GLU A 118 5.46 -2.56 -8.06
CA GLU A 118 4.52 -1.90 -8.97
C GLU A 118 5.22 -1.53 -10.28
N GLY A 119 4.59 -1.76 -11.43
CA GLY A 119 5.13 -1.37 -12.73
C GLY A 119 4.00 -1.13 -13.73
N TYR A 120 3.69 0.15 -14.01
CA TYR A 120 2.54 0.45 -14.87
C TYR A 120 2.68 1.74 -15.67
N LEU A 121 1.92 1.79 -16.77
CA LEU A 121 1.62 2.99 -17.53
C LEU A 121 0.20 3.48 -17.18
N LYS A 122 0.02 4.79 -17.10
CA LYS A 122 -1.29 5.41 -16.86
C LYS A 122 -1.56 6.50 -17.87
N TYR A 123 -2.72 6.43 -18.52
CA TYR A 123 -3.31 7.52 -19.29
C TYR A 123 -4.43 8.16 -18.48
N ASP A 124 -4.36 9.48 -18.26
CA ASP A 124 -5.36 10.27 -17.54
C ASP A 124 -5.92 11.34 -18.47
N THR A 125 -7.21 11.27 -18.75
CA THR A 125 -7.90 12.20 -19.66
C THR A 125 -7.90 13.64 -19.15
N LYS A 126 -7.67 13.84 -17.83
CA LYS A 126 -7.85 15.10 -17.08
C LYS A 126 -9.30 15.58 -17.02
N LYS A 127 -10.24 14.79 -17.54
CA LYS A 127 -11.68 15.01 -17.53
C LYS A 127 -12.42 14.09 -16.55
N GLY A 128 -11.69 13.38 -15.68
CA GLY A 128 -12.26 12.51 -14.66
C GLY A 128 -12.11 11.01 -14.94
N PHE A 129 -11.51 10.61 -16.05
CA PHE A 129 -11.31 9.19 -16.40
C PHE A 129 -9.82 8.88 -16.60
N TYR A 130 -9.45 7.66 -16.27
CA TYR A 130 -8.10 7.16 -16.53
C TYR A 130 -8.10 5.65 -16.81
N ILE A 131 -7.08 5.22 -17.54
CA ILE A 131 -6.73 3.82 -17.73
C ILE A 131 -5.31 3.58 -17.22
N THR A 132 -5.09 2.45 -16.59
CA THR A 132 -3.77 2.00 -16.14
C THR A 132 -3.55 0.58 -16.67
N ALA A 133 -2.37 0.30 -17.21
CA ALA A 133 -1.98 -1.03 -17.67
C ALA A 133 -0.63 -1.41 -17.05
N GLY A 134 -0.51 -2.64 -16.58
CA GLY A 134 0.66 -3.21 -15.90
C GLY A 134 0.38 -3.66 -14.47
N LYS A 135 1.45 -3.97 -13.73
CA LYS A 135 1.38 -4.46 -12.35
C LYS A 135 1.00 -3.32 -11.39
N THR A 136 -0.18 -3.38 -10.81
CA THR A 136 -0.70 -2.38 -9.86
C THR A 136 -1.53 -3.05 -8.79
N LYS A 137 -1.64 -2.42 -7.64
CA LYS A 137 -2.49 -2.91 -6.56
C LYS A 137 -3.96 -2.95 -6.98
N ALA A 138 -4.66 -4.00 -6.56
CA ALA A 138 -6.11 -4.08 -6.65
C ALA A 138 -6.78 -2.86 -6.01
N ASP A 139 -7.93 -2.47 -6.51
CA ASP A 139 -8.72 -1.39 -5.91
C ASP A 139 -9.72 -1.98 -4.93
N MET A 140 -9.22 -2.38 -3.79
CA MET A 140 -9.99 -2.85 -2.64
C MET A 140 -9.40 -2.23 -1.37
N MET A 141 -10.23 -1.98 -0.39
CA MET A 141 -9.92 -1.54 0.98
C MET A 141 -9.07 -0.25 1.10
N LEU A 142 -9.44 0.60 2.02
CA LEU A 142 -8.78 1.88 2.31
C LEU A 142 -7.34 1.68 2.82
N GLU A 143 -7.13 0.75 3.75
CA GLU A 143 -5.81 0.49 4.32
C GLU A 143 -4.86 -0.07 3.27
N GLN A 144 -5.31 -1.02 2.44
CA GLN A 144 -4.50 -1.59 1.37
C GLN A 144 -4.13 -0.55 0.32
N ARG A 145 -5.04 0.35 -0.02
CA ARG A 145 -4.77 1.46 -0.94
C ARG A 145 -3.86 2.53 -0.34
N THR A 146 -3.85 2.66 0.99
CA THR A 146 -2.94 3.55 1.70
C THR A 146 -1.50 3.00 1.61
N SER A 147 -0.56 3.87 1.29
CA SER A 147 0.86 3.46 1.26
C SER A 147 1.31 3.01 2.65
N SER A 148 2.07 1.91 2.73
CA SER A 148 2.69 1.46 3.99
C SER A 148 3.61 2.50 4.68
N LYS A 149 3.91 3.63 4.04
CA LYS A 149 4.55 4.80 4.69
C LYS A 149 3.58 5.65 5.52
N TRP A 150 2.27 5.48 5.33
CA TRP A 150 1.22 6.38 5.82
C TRP A 150 0.10 5.64 6.55
N ILE A 151 0.22 4.32 6.74
CA ILE A 151 -0.52 3.59 7.75
C ILE A 151 0.00 4.03 9.13
N SER A 152 -0.83 3.94 10.15
CA SER A 152 -0.48 4.40 11.51
C SER A 152 0.04 3.26 12.40
N THR A 153 0.02 2.04 11.92
CA THR A 153 0.58 0.83 12.55
C THR A 153 1.87 0.41 11.84
N ILE A 154 2.71 -0.40 12.47
CA ILE A 154 3.97 -0.89 11.87
C ILE A 154 3.66 -1.67 10.60
N GLU A 155 2.75 -2.64 10.69
CA GLU A 155 2.22 -3.38 9.54
C GLU A 155 0.71 -3.14 9.38
N ARG A 156 0.16 -3.59 8.24
CA ARG A 156 -1.28 -3.60 8.01
C ARG A 156 -1.96 -4.59 8.95
N GLY A 157 -3.26 -4.39 9.12
CA GLY A 157 -4.07 -5.22 10.00
C GLY A 157 -4.34 -6.63 9.51
N LEU A 158 -5.04 -7.38 10.35
CA LEU A 158 -5.39 -8.78 10.12
C LEU A 158 -6.16 -8.97 8.82
N LEU A 159 -7.13 -8.10 8.48
CA LEU A 159 -7.86 -8.15 7.22
C LEU A 159 -6.93 -8.15 5.99
N ASN A 160 -5.87 -7.34 6.01
CA ASN A 160 -4.91 -7.30 4.92
C ASN A 160 -3.96 -8.50 4.93
N ALA A 161 -3.63 -9.02 6.11
CA ALA A 161 -2.80 -10.22 6.24
C ALA A 161 -3.50 -11.44 5.67
N MET A 162 -4.78 -11.63 6.00
CA MET A 162 -5.64 -12.68 5.43
C MET A 162 -5.73 -12.57 3.91
N ASN A 163 -6.13 -11.41 3.40
CA ASN A 163 -6.29 -11.19 1.96
C ASN A 163 -5.00 -11.34 1.15
N GLU A 164 -3.85 -10.98 1.73
CA GLU A 164 -2.55 -11.14 1.05
C GLU A 164 -2.20 -12.61 0.82
N LYS A 165 -2.77 -13.51 1.60
CA LYS A 165 -2.50 -14.94 1.55
C LYS A 165 -3.57 -15.77 0.88
N VAL A 166 -4.84 -15.39 1.08
CA VAL A 166 -5.97 -16.15 0.54
C VAL A 166 -6.11 -15.95 -0.97
N ASN A 167 -6.08 -14.72 -1.46
CA ASN A 167 -6.66 -14.42 -2.77
C ASN A 167 -5.80 -13.58 -3.68
N TYR A 168 -4.67 -13.05 -3.25
CA TYR A 168 -3.94 -12.01 -3.99
C TYR A 168 -4.81 -10.80 -4.43
N LEU A 169 -6.13 -10.83 -4.13
CA LEU A 169 -7.09 -9.81 -4.55
C LEU A 169 -6.80 -8.44 -3.93
N VAL A 170 -6.26 -8.43 -2.74
CA VAL A 170 -6.01 -7.20 -1.98
C VAL A 170 -4.53 -6.87 -1.88
N GLY A 171 -3.66 -7.86 -1.77
CA GLY A 171 -2.24 -7.67 -1.53
C GLY A 171 -1.44 -7.25 -2.76
N LYS A 172 -0.90 -8.20 -3.38
CA LYS A 172 -0.18 -8.12 -4.65
C LYS A 172 -0.93 -9.01 -5.61
N PRO A 173 -1.43 -8.51 -6.75
CA PRO A 173 -1.65 -9.43 -7.84
C PRO A 173 -0.32 -10.15 -7.97
N GLY A 174 -0.29 -11.46 -8.00
CA GLY A 174 0.93 -12.25 -8.08
C GLY A 174 1.97 -11.62 -9.02
N ASP A 175 2.69 -12.29 -9.81
CA ASP A 175 3.56 -11.64 -10.78
C ASP A 175 2.80 -11.10 -12.02
N GLY A 176 1.47 -11.15 -11.98
CA GLY A 176 0.59 -10.75 -13.06
C GLY A 176 0.45 -9.23 -13.27
N ALA A 177 0.10 -8.88 -14.49
CA ALA A 177 -0.24 -7.54 -14.90
C ALA A 177 -1.72 -7.47 -15.29
N GLY A 178 -2.28 -6.28 -15.32
CA GLY A 178 -3.68 -6.10 -15.66
C GLY A 178 -4.02 -4.72 -16.18
N VAL A 179 -5.31 -4.52 -16.35
CA VAL A 179 -5.88 -3.27 -16.81
C VAL A 179 -6.87 -2.74 -15.77
N LYS A 180 -6.77 -1.46 -15.48
CA LYS A 180 -7.63 -0.73 -14.57
C LYS A 180 -8.26 0.44 -15.28
N LEU A 181 -9.58 0.51 -15.26
CA LEU A 181 -10.37 1.67 -15.68
C LEU A 181 -10.85 2.40 -14.43
N GLY A 182 -10.58 3.68 -14.33
CA GLY A 182 -10.99 4.44 -13.16
C GLY A 182 -11.57 5.80 -13.50
N PHE A 183 -12.34 6.31 -12.56
CA PHE A 183 -12.91 7.65 -12.64
C PHE A 183 -12.73 8.44 -11.35
N TYR A 184 -12.85 9.76 -11.47
CA TYR A 184 -12.95 10.68 -10.33
C TYR A 184 -13.73 11.92 -10.73
N ASP A 185 -14.66 12.33 -9.91
CA ASP A 185 -15.37 13.61 -10.08
C ASP A 185 -15.09 14.56 -8.92
N LYS A 186 -14.61 15.74 -9.26
CA LYS A 186 -14.21 16.74 -8.25
C LYS A 186 -15.42 17.39 -7.59
N ALA A 187 -16.53 17.54 -8.29
CA ALA A 187 -17.73 18.21 -7.79
C ALA A 187 -18.46 17.33 -6.79
N SER A 188 -18.77 16.11 -7.17
CA SER A 188 -19.47 15.14 -6.33
C SER A 188 -18.58 14.43 -5.29
N ARG A 189 -17.23 14.47 -5.49
CA ARG A 189 -16.27 13.74 -4.66
C ARG A 189 -16.36 12.22 -4.74
N PHE A 190 -17.03 11.71 -5.75
CA PHE A 190 -16.96 10.29 -6.08
C PHE A 190 -15.68 9.94 -6.83
N SER A 191 -15.18 8.76 -6.57
CA SER A 191 -14.11 8.11 -7.33
C SER A 191 -14.29 6.62 -7.29
N GLY A 192 -13.79 5.92 -8.30
CA GLY A 192 -13.87 4.47 -8.34
C GLY A 192 -13.00 3.90 -9.45
N ALA A 193 -12.89 2.59 -9.45
CA ALA A 193 -12.19 1.85 -10.49
C ALA A 193 -12.73 0.42 -10.60
N VAL A 194 -12.62 -0.13 -11.80
CA VAL A 194 -12.74 -1.56 -12.07
C VAL A 194 -11.39 -2.02 -12.61
N SER A 195 -10.90 -3.15 -12.14
CA SER A 195 -9.62 -3.74 -12.54
C SER A 195 -9.83 -5.20 -12.92
N VAL A 196 -9.15 -5.63 -13.96
CA VAL A 196 -8.97 -7.04 -14.31
C VAL A 196 -7.48 -7.28 -14.41
N PHE A 197 -6.98 -8.29 -13.74
CA PHE A 197 -5.58 -8.65 -13.75
C PHE A 197 -5.42 -10.15 -13.60
N ASP A 198 -4.31 -10.61 -14.11
CA ASP A 198 -3.87 -11.98 -14.04
C ASP A 198 -3.04 -12.18 -12.77
N ALA A 199 -3.27 -13.26 -12.06
CA ALA A 199 -2.40 -13.76 -11.01
C ALA A 199 -1.94 -15.16 -11.40
N TYR A 200 -0.63 -15.34 -11.51
CA TYR A 200 -0.07 -16.67 -11.59
C TYR A 200 -0.11 -17.29 -10.19
N ILE A 201 -0.69 -18.47 -10.10
CA ILE A 201 -0.48 -19.35 -8.97
C ILE A 201 0.84 -20.05 -9.26
N ASP A 202 1.82 -19.83 -8.38
CA ASP A 202 3.16 -20.37 -8.55
C ASP A 202 3.12 -21.83 -8.12
N ASP A 203 3.05 -22.71 -9.08
CA ASP A 203 3.32 -24.11 -8.88
C ASP A 203 4.50 -24.54 -9.76
N ASP A 204 5.33 -25.43 -9.25
CA ASP A 204 6.56 -25.93 -9.91
C ASP A 204 6.28 -26.73 -11.19
N ASP A 205 5.03 -26.83 -11.63
CA ASP A 205 4.63 -27.53 -12.86
C ASP A 205 4.58 -26.59 -14.06
N ASP A 206 4.98 -27.15 -15.22
CA ASP A 206 5.07 -26.44 -16.52
C ASP A 206 3.73 -25.94 -17.07
N ASP A 207 2.59 -26.33 -16.53
CA ASP A 207 1.24 -25.88 -16.90
C ASP A 207 0.74 -24.81 -15.89
N LYS A 208 1.08 -23.55 -16.14
CA LYS A 208 0.62 -22.41 -15.35
C LYS A 208 -0.78 -21.99 -15.78
N ASP A 209 -1.77 -22.29 -14.96
CA ASP A 209 -3.11 -21.77 -15.18
C ASP A 209 -3.22 -20.30 -14.77
N MET A 210 -3.76 -19.50 -15.68
CA MET A 210 -4.02 -18.08 -15.44
C MET A 210 -5.31 -17.93 -14.64
N VAL A 211 -5.20 -17.35 -13.46
CA VAL A 211 -6.36 -16.95 -12.64
C VAL A 211 -6.67 -15.48 -12.87
N TRP A 212 -7.87 -15.23 -13.40
CA TRP A 212 -8.34 -13.87 -13.65
C TRP A 212 -9.04 -13.30 -12.42
N HIS A 213 -8.49 -12.21 -11.90
CA HIS A 213 -9.08 -11.46 -10.81
C HIS A 213 -9.79 -10.20 -11.34
N THR A 214 -11.01 -10.01 -10.92
CA THR A 214 -11.77 -8.78 -11.19
C THR A 214 -12.07 -8.07 -9.88
N THR A 215 -11.78 -6.78 -9.80
CA THR A 215 -12.13 -5.97 -8.64
C THR A 215 -12.83 -4.69 -9.05
N ALA A 216 -13.80 -4.25 -8.26
CA ALA A 216 -14.50 -2.99 -8.40
C ALA A 216 -14.51 -2.25 -7.05
N ARG A 217 -14.30 -0.94 -7.07
CA ARG A 217 -14.37 -0.09 -5.86
C ARG A 217 -15.03 1.24 -6.18
N LEU A 218 -15.95 1.65 -5.33
CA LEU A 218 -16.62 2.95 -5.39
C LEU A 218 -16.42 3.70 -4.08
N ASN A 219 -16.08 4.98 -4.15
CA ASN A 219 -15.80 5.80 -2.98
C ASN A 219 -16.48 7.15 -3.07
N TYR A 220 -16.96 7.61 -1.91
CA TYR A 220 -17.40 8.97 -1.68
C TYR A 220 -16.54 9.64 -0.63
N SER A 221 -15.90 10.77 -0.97
CA SER A 221 -14.93 11.45 -0.12
C SER A 221 -15.30 12.92 0.11
N PRO A 222 -16.36 13.21 0.90
CA PRO A 222 -16.84 14.58 1.13
C PRO A 222 -15.78 15.41 1.87
N LYS A 223 -15.64 16.66 1.44
CA LYS A 223 -14.88 17.68 2.16
C LYS A 223 -15.85 18.49 3.01
N MET A 224 -15.73 18.36 4.33
CA MET A 224 -16.65 19.00 5.29
C MET A 224 -16.10 20.33 5.84
N GLY A 225 -14.80 20.58 5.74
CA GLY A 225 -14.14 21.79 6.22
C GLY A 225 -12.69 21.91 5.76
N LYS A 226 -11.94 22.85 6.34
CA LYS A 226 -10.52 23.07 5.99
C LYS A 226 -9.66 21.84 6.30
N ASN A 227 -9.89 21.24 7.46
CA ASN A 227 -9.16 20.07 7.97
C ASN A 227 -10.15 18.95 8.34
N GLN A 228 -11.26 18.86 7.64
CA GLN A 228 -12.31 17.88 7.87
C GLN A 228 -12.69 17.22 6.56
N PHE A 229 -12.73 15.90 6.55
CA PHE A 229 -13.24 15.11 5.44
C PHE A 229 -13.76 13.76 5.93
N GLY A 230 -14.70 13.21 5.18
CA GLY A 230 -15.20 11.86 5.35
C GLY A 230 -14.70 10.96 4.22
N HIS A 231 -14.86 9.68 4.41
CA HIS A 231 -14.65 8.64 3.41
C HIS A 231 -15.67 7.53 3.64
N LEU A 232 -16.34 7.15 2.59
CA LEU A 232 -17.17 5.95 2.49
C LEU A 232 -16.69 5.18 1.27
N GLY A 233 -16.52 3.89 1.38
CA GLY A 233 -16.12 3.02 0.29
C GLY A 233 -16.83 1.68 0.34
N ILE A 234 -17.04 1.12 -0.84
CA ILE A 234 -17.44 -0.26 -1.04
C ILE A 234 -16.58 -0.86 -2.14
N SER A 235 -16.18 -2.10 -1.97
CA SER A 235 -15.39 -2.84 -2.94
C SER A 235 -15.92 -4.26 -3.06
N TYR A 236 -15.82 -4.81 -4.26
CA TYR A 236 -16.15 -6.19 -4.58
C TYR A 236 -15.04 -6.79 -5.43
N GLY A 237 -14.71 -8.04 -5.18
CA GLY A 237 -13.72 -8.80 -5.92
C GLY A 237 -14.21 -10.20 -6.22
N MET A 238 -13.76 -10.76 -7.33
CA MET A 238 -14.04 -12.15 -7.71
C MET A 238 -12.85 -12.74 -8.47
N ALA A 239 -12.64 -14.04 -8.30
CA ALA A 239 -11.63 -14.82 -9.03
C ALA A 239 -12.10 -16.27 -9.17
N ASP A 240 -11.79 -16.89 -10.31
CA ASP A 240 -11.96 -18.31 -10.57
C ASP A 240 -10.60 -19.00 -10.44
N TYR A 241 -10.44 -19.81 -9.40
CA TYR A 241 -9.18 -20.50 -9.06
C TYR A 241 -9.01 -21.85 -9.75
N LYS A 242 -10.03 -22.35 -10.43
CA LYS A 242 -9.97 -23.59 -11.24
C LYS A 242 -9.39 -24.81 -10.51
N GLY A 243 -9.74 -24.98 -9.26
CA GLY A 243 -9.26 -26.06 -8.41
C GLY A 243 -7.90 -25.84 -7.73
N GLU A 244 -7.24 -24.71 -8.00
CA GLU A 244 -6.00 -24.37 -7.31
C GLU A 244 -6.20 -24.12 -5.80
N THR A 245 -5.17 -24.43 -5.01
CA THR A 245 -5.29 -24.31 -3.55
C THR A 245 -5.36 -22.86 -3.10
N SER A 246 -6.47 -22.48 -2.47
CA SER A 246 -6.61 -21.26 -1.70
C SER A 246 -6.31 -21.53 -0.23
N LYS A 247 -5.56 -20.64 0.44
CA LYS A 247 -5.16 -20.80 1.84
C LYS A 247 -5.50 -19.56 2.66
N ALA A 248 -6.30 -19.73 3.69
CA ALA A 248 -6.47 -18.75 4.75
C ALA A 248 -5.31 -18.86 5.74
N SER A 249 -4.35 -17.97 5.67
CA SER A 249 -3.19 -17.99 6.55
C SER A 249 -3.04 -16.66 7.26
N LEU A 250 -2.78 -16.71 8.55
CA LEU A 250 -2.62 -15.55 9.39
C LEU A 250 -1.18 -15.45 9.92
N GLN A 251 -0.66 -14.23 9.94
CA GLN A 251 0.59 -13.87 10.59
C GLN A 251 0.27 -12.86 11.70
N LEU A 252 0.42 -13.28 12.94
CA LEU A 252 -0.01 -12.49 14.10
C LEU A 252 0.91 -11.29 14.32
N GLY A 253 0.51 -10.14 13.82
CA GLY A 253 0.95 -8.84 14.28
C GLY A 253 2.31 -8.33 13.82
N ILE A 254 3.24 -9.20 13.49
CA ILE A 254 4.62 -8.86 13.11
C ILE A 254 5.06 -9.66 11.89
N HIS A 255 5.91 -9.06 11.06
CA HIS A 255 6.29 -9.66 9.78
C HIS A 255 7.15 -10.92 9.93
N GLN A 256 7.97 -10.99 10.97
CA GLN A 256 8.83 -12.13 11.26
C GLN A 256 8.15 -13.24 12.07
N GLY A 257 6.90 -13.03 12.53
CA GLY A 257 6.13 -14.05 13.22
C GLY A 257 5.78 -15.22 12.30
N ASP A 258 5.61 -16.40 12.92
CA ASP A 258 5.18 -17.59 12.21
C ASP A 258 3.83 -17.39 11.51
N LYS A 259 3.70 -18.01 10.34
CA LYS A 259 2.44 -18.04 9.58
C LYS A 259 1.71 -19.32 9.94
N THR A 260 0.47 -19.17 10.36
CA THR A 260 -0.41 -20.30 10.63
C THR A 260 -1.46 -20.37 9.52
N THR A 261 -1.54 -21.51 8.84
CA THR A 261 -2.65 -21.78 7.92
C THR A 261 -3.85 -22.20 8.78
N LEU A 262 -4.95 -21.51 8.63
CA LEU A 262 -6.18 -21.69 9.39
C LEU A 262 -7.21 -22.50 8.60
N ALA A 263 -7.25 -22.35 7.27
CA ALA A 263 -8.05 -23.14 6.35
C ALA A 263 -7.33 -23.23 4.99
N ASP A 264 -7.52 -24.32 4.26
CA ASP A 264 -7.12 -24.45 2.86
C ASP A 264 -8.13 -25.31 2.08
N ALA A 265 -8.30 -24.98 0.81
CA ALA A 265 -9.24 -25.70 -0.06
C ALA A 265 -8.79 -25.62 -1.52
N ALA A 266 -9.13 -26.66 -2.32
CA ALA A 266 -9.09 -26.59 -3.77
C ALA A 266 -10.24 -25.68 -4.23
N ALA A 267 -9.92 -24.40 -4.48
CA ALA A 267 -10.92 -23.38 -4.71
C ALA A 267 -11.37 -23.36 -6.18
N GLY A 268 -12.67 -23.27 -6.37
CA GLY A 268 -13.30 -22.84 -7.62
C GLY A 268 -13.44 -21.32 -7.61
N ASP A 269 -14.60 -20.83 -7.25
CA ASP A 269 -14.87 -19.40 -7.20
C ASP A 269 -14.54 -18.79 -5.82
N ILE A 270 -13.95 -17.60 -5.84
CA ILE A 270 -13.72 -16.80 -4.66
C ILE A 270 -14.37 -15.44 -4.85
N THR A 271 -15.18 -15.02 -3.86
CA THR A 271 -15.77 -13.69 -3.83
C THR A 271 -15.39 -12.91 -2.59
N ASN A 272 -15.38 -11.59 -2.70
CA ASN A 272 -15.01 -10.70 -1.62
C ASN A 272 -15.86 -9.44 -1.61
N LEU A 273 -16.28 -9.01 -0.44
CA LEU A 273 -16.94 -7.74 -0.20
C LEU A 273 -16.18 -6.93 0.84
N GLY A 274 -15.90 -5.67 0.54
CA GLY A 274 -15.26 -4.75 1.48
C GLY A 274 -16.09 -3.48 1.68
N VAL A 275 -16.21 -3.03 2.92
CA VAL A 275 -16.86 -1.77 3.31
C VAL A 275 -15.87 -0.90 4.07
N GLU A 276 -15.84 0.39 3.76
CA GLU A 276 -14.83 1.33 4.26
C GLU A 276 -15.48 2.59 4.84
N LEU A 277 -15.03 3.00 5.99
CA LEU A 277 -15.41 4.24 6.65
C LEU A 277 -14.18 4.96 7.18
N ALA A 278 -14.08 6.27 6.95
CA ALA A 278 -13.13 7.10 7.68
C ALA A 278 -13.62 8.54 7.87
N TYR A 279 -13.14 9.16 8.93
CA TYR A 279 -13.39 10.56 9.24
C TYR A 279 -12.14 11.21 9.82
N VAL A 280 -11.85 12.43 9.38
CA VAL A 280 -10.76 13.24 9.91
C VAL A 280 -11.29 14.61 10.29
N ALA A 281 -10.94 15.06 11.50
CA ALA A 281 -11.28 16.39 12.03
C ALA A 281 -10.09 16.97 12.79
N GLY A 282 -9.34 17.87 12.15
CA GLY A 282 -8.13 18.45 12.73
C GLY A 282 -7.11 17.36 13.07
N PRO A 283 -6.68 17.25 14.36
CA PRO A 283 -5.71 16.24 14.78
C PRO A 283 -6.30 14.84 14.95
N MET A 284 -7.63 14.70 14.97
CA MET A 284 -8.32 13.42 15.17
C MET A 284 -8.52 12.73 13.84
N SER A 285 -8.30 11.42 13.78
CA SER A 285 -8.74 10.57 12.67
C SER A 285 -9.34 9.26 13.18
N PHE A 286 -10.35 8.80 12.46
CA PHE A 286 -11.02 7.53 12.66
C PHE A 286 -11.05 6.79 11.33
N GLN A 287 -10.87 5.48 11.35
CA GLN A 287 -11.10 4.59 10.22
C GLN A 287 -11.60 3.24 10.69
N ALA A 288 -12.45 2.63 9.89
CA ALA A 288 -12.95 1.28 10.09
C ALA A 288 -13.14 0.62 8.72
N GLU A 289 -12.92 -0.66 8.64
CA GLU A 289 -13.21 -1.49 7.48
C GLU A 289 -13.80 -2.80 7.95
N TYR A 290 -14.75 -3.32 7.16
CA TYR A 290 -15.27 -4.67 7.24
C TYR A 290 -14.96 -5.39 5.94
N PHE A 291 -14.69 -6.66 6.04
CA PHE A 291 -14.39 -7.51 4.89
C PHE A 291 -15.01 -8.89 5.09
N ASP A 292 -15.50 -9.40 4.00
CA ASP A 292 -16.15 -10.70 3.91
C ASP A 292 -15.57 -11.45 2.70
N ASN A 293 -15.32 -12.74 2.87
CA ASN A 293 -14.78 -13.63 1.85
C ASN A 293 -15.55 -14.94 1.85
N GLU A 294 -15.97 -15.34 0.67
CA GLU A 294 -16.53 -16.66 0.40
C GLU A 294 -15.60 -17.40 -0.58
N THR A 295 -15.27 -18.64 -0.26
CA THR A 295 -14.49 -19.54 -1.10
C THR A 295 -15.32 -20.77 -1.38
N GLU A 296 -15.73 -20.98 -2.63
CA GLU A 296 -16.39 -22.20 -3.11
C GLU A 296 -15.33 -23.19 -3.61
N LEU A 297 -15.63 -24.49 -3.50
CA LEU A 297 -14.81 -25.55 -4.07
C LEU A 297 -15.05 -25.65 -5.60
N GLU A 298 -14.20 -26.38 -6.30
CA GLU A 298 -14.33 -26.57 -7.76
C GLU A 298 -15.65 -27.22 -8.18
N ASP A 299 -16.24 -28.04 -7.33
CA ASP A 299 -17.54 -28.67 -7.58
C ASP A 299 -18.75 -27.80 -7.25
N GLY A 300 -18.50 -26.54 -6.81
CA GLY A 300 -19.52 -25.57 -6.44
C GLY A 300 -20.07 -25.75 -5.03
N THR A 301 -19.52 -26.66 -4.23
CA THR A 301 -19.86 -26.76 -2.80
C THR A 301 -19.14 -25.67 -1.99
N LYS A 302 -19.66 -25.42 -0.78
CA LYS A 302 -19.08 -24.42 0.12
C LYS A 302 -17.71 -24.90 0.61
N GLY A 303 -16.68 -24.08 0.43
CA GLY A 303 -15.37 -24.32 0.98
C GLY A 303 -15.23 -23.68 2.37
N PHE A 304 -14.46 -22.61 2.50
CA PHE A 304 -14.37 -21.84 3.75
C PHE A 304 -14.82 -20.39 3.54
N GLU A 305 -15.35 -19.81 4.61
CA GLU A 305 -15.68 -18.40 4.68
C GLU A 305 -14.85 -17.74 5.78
N TRP A 306 -14.52 -16.47 5.61
CA TRP A 306 -14.01 -15.67 6.70
C TRP A 306 -14.49 -14.23 6.57
N ASP A 307 -14.79 -13.64 7.68
CA ASP A 307 -15.08 -12.23 7.75
C ASP A 307 -14.29 -11.55 8.87
N GLY A 308 -14.32 -10.25 8.88
CA GLY A 308 -13.68 -9.52 9.96
C GLY A 308 -13.81 -8.02 9.80
N PHE A 309 -13.43 -7.32 10.84
CA PHE A 309 -13.42 -5.86 10.85
C PHE A 309 -12.24 -5.32 11.66
N TYR A 310 -11.97 -4.05 11.45
CA TYR A 310 -11.21 -3.28 12.41
C TYR A 310 -11.81 -1.90 12.63
N VAL A 311 -11.53 -1.34 13.80
CA VAL A 311 -11.73 0.07 14.11
C VAL A 311 -10.44 0.67 14.61
N GLN A 312 -10.09 1.87 14.11
CA GLN A 312 -8.87 2.57 14.49
C GLN A 312 -9.15 4.04 14.75
N GLY A 313 -8.75 4.50 15.91
CA GLY A 313 -8.68 5.92 16.24
C GLY A 313 -7.24 6.40 16.30
N SER A 314 -6.96 7.64 15.85
CA SER A 314 -5.68 8.26 16.11
C SER A 314 -5.83 9.74 16.44
N TYR A 315 -4.84 10.26 17.20
CA TYR A 315 -4.78 11.65 17.60
C TYR A 315 -3.35 12.18 17.46
N VAL A 316 -3.18 13.22 16.65
CA VAL A 316 -1.89 13.88 16.49
C VAL A 316 -1.69 14.89 17.63
N LEU A 317 -0.90 14.51 18.63
CA LEU A 317 -0.68 15.26 19.86
C LEU A 317 -0.12 16.66 19.61
N THR A 318 0.59 16.85 18.50
CA THR A 318 1.19 18.12 18.08
C THR A 318 0.25 18.98 17.20
N GLY A 319 -0.98 18.50 16.92
CA GLY A 319 -2.05 19.28 16.31
C GLY A 319 -2.13 19.23 14.79
N GLU A 320 -1.28 18.46 14.11
CA GLU A 320 -1.34 18.32 12.66
C GLU A 320 -2.53 17.44 12.23
N THR A 321 -2.91 17.56 10.97
CA THR A 321 -4.01 16.78 10.37
C THR A 321 -3.43 15.70 9.48
N ARG A 322 -3.96 14.49 9.59
CA ARG A 322 -3.65 13.37 8.70
C ARG A 322 -4.07 13.70 7.26
N GLY A 323 -3.18 13.52 6.31
CA GLY A 323 -3.43 13.82 4.91
C GLY A 323 -4.37 12.82 4.25
N TYR A 324 -5.06 13.26 3.18
CA TYR A 324 -5.92 12.38 2.38
C TYR A 324 -5.90 12.76 0.90
N LYS A 325 -5.90 11.76 0.03
CA LYS A 325 -5.91 11.88 -1.43
C LYS A 325 -7.24 11.39 -1.99
N TRP A 326 -8.21 12.27 -2.08
CA TRP A 326 -9.58 11.95 -2.48
C TRP A 326 -9.71 11.28 -3.86
N LYS A 327 -8.88 11.65 -4.87
CA LYS A 327 -8.90 11.01 -6.20
C LYS A 327 -8.54 9.53 -6.20
N GLY A 328 -7.82 9.10 -5.22
CA GLY A 328 -7.42 7.70 -5.06
C GLY A 328 -8.00 7.10 -3.79
N ALA A 329 -8.89 7.85 -3.12
CA ALA A 329 -9.61 7.46 -1.92
C ALA A 329 -8.70 6.73 -0.92
N LYS A 330 -7.65 7.44 -0.43
CA LYS A 330 -6.65 6.88 0.47
C LYS A 330 -5.97 7.93 1.34
N PHE A 331 -5.50 7.52 2.49
CA PHE A 331 -4.71 8.38 3.35
C PHE A 331 -3.36 8.79 2.74
N ASP A 332 -2.86 9.91 3.18
CA ASP A 332 -1.54 10.45 2.88
C ASP A 332 -0.82 10.82 4.19
N LYS A 333 0.39 11.32 4.09
CA LYS A 333 1.26 11.63 5.21
C LYS A 333 0.73 12.72 6.15
N ILE A 334 1.02 12.58 7.42
CA ILE A 334 1.06 13.69 8.37
C ILE A 334 2.29 14.55 8.04
N LYS A 335 2.12 15.87 8.04
CA LYS A 335 3.19 16.82 7.71
C LYS A 335 3.56 17.65 8.95
N PRO A 336 4.65 17.32 9.63
CA PRO A 336 5.07 18.06 10.80
C PRO A 336 5.10 19.58 10.56
N ALA A 337 4.47 20.35 11.43
CA ALA A 337 4.48 21.81 11.37
C ALA A 337 5.70 22.37 12.09
N GLY A 338 6.04 21.80 13.22
CA GLY A 338 7.14 22.20 14.09
C GLY A 338 8.50 21.64 13.69
N LYS A 339 9.55 22.11 14.37
CA LYS A 339 10.93 21.63 14.21
C LYS A 339 11.16 20.26 14.85
N ASN A 340 10.36 19.95 15.87
CA ASN A 340 10.49 18.71 16.66
C ASN A 340 9.71 17.53 16.04
N GLY A 341 9.15 17.72 14.87
CA GLY A 341 8.33 16.69 14.23
C GLY A 341 6.85 16.76 14.64
N ALA A 342 6.11 15.69 14.32
CA ALA A 342 4.74 15.46 14.75
C ALA A 342 4.65 14.13 15.49
N VAL A 343 3.79 14.04 16.52
CA VAL A 343 3.60 12.82 17.31
C VAL A 343 2.14 12.41 17.24
N GLU A 344 1.89 11.15 16.86
CA GLU A 344 0.55 10.55 16.74
C GLU A 344 0.42 9.38 17.72
N LEU A 345 -0.68 9.37 18.48
CA LEU A 345 -1.12 8.23 19.28
C LEU A 345 -2.17 7.46 18.47
N VAL A 346 -2.09 6.12 18.49
CA VAL A 346 -2.98 5.22 17.75
C VAL A 346 -3.53 4.16 18.68
N LEU A 347 -4.83 3.88 18.53
CA LEU A 347 -5.50 2.73 19.14
C LEU A 347 -6.30 2.02 18.05
N ARG A 348 -6.14 0.70 17.98
CA ARG A 348 -6.84 -0.16 17.01
C ARG A 348 -7.31 -1.44 17.69
N TYR A 349 -8.50 -1.87 17.32
CA TYR A 349 -9.04 -3.19 17.60
C TYR A 349 -9.41 -3.87 16.30
N GLU A 350 -9.14 -5.13 16.19
CA GLU A 350 -9.41 -5.98 15.03
C GLU A 350 -9.97 -7.31 15.48
N ASP A 351 -10.82 -7.87 14.64
CA ASP A 351 -11.47 -9.15 14.84
C ASP A 351 -11.63 -9.85 13.50
N ILE A 352 -11.35 -11.15 13.46
CA ILE A 352 -11.54 -12.03 12.29
C ILE A 352 -12.14 -13.35 12.79
N SER A 353 -13.17 -13.80 12.10
CA SER A 353 -13.75 -15.12 12.25
C SER A 353 -13.59 -15.93 10.97
N ILE A 354 -13.29 -17.21 11.10
CA ILE A 354 -13.17 -18.16 10.00
C ILE A 354 -14.10 -19.30 10.28
N ASP A 355 -15.07 -19.49 9.39
CA ASP A 355 -16.00 -20.61 9.41
C ASP A 355 -15.60 -21.65 8.36
N ASP A 356 -15.38 -22.86 8.81
CA ASP A 356 -15.17 -23.99 7.91
C ASP A 356 -16.49 -24.67 7.63
N ALA A 357 -16.78 -24.89 6.37
CA ALA A 357 -18.12 -25.30 5.97
C ALA A 357 -18.31 -26.80 5.76
N ASP A 358 -17.27 -27.62 5.51
CA ASP A 358 -17.53 -29.05 5.19
C ASP A 358 -16.35 -30.03 5.32
N GLU A 359 -16.74 -31.33 5.35
CA GLU A 359 -15.94 -32.53 5.61
C GLU A 359 -14.73 -32.79 4.65
N GLY A 360 -14.34 -31.85 3.81
CA GLY A 360 -13.23 -31.98 2.87
C GLY A 360 -12.07 -31.02 3.12
N THR A 361 -12.21 -30.11 4.04
CA THR A 361 -11.17 -29.13 4.39
C THR A 361 -10.37 -29.59 5.61
N THR A 362 -9.10 -29.26 5.66
CA THR A 362 -8.21 -29.59 6.79
C THR A 362 -8.35 -28.60 7.95
N ALA A 363 -9.35 -27.72 7.92
CA ALA A 363 -9.51 -26.68 8.91
C ALA A 363 -10.06 -27.21 10.25
N ALA A 364 -9.60 -26.58 11.31
CA ALA A 364 -10.28 -26.66 12.60
C ALA A 364 -11.63 -25.93 12.49
N ASN A 365 -12.67 -26.48 13.13
CA ASN A 365 -13.95 -25.80 13.34
C ASN A 365 -13.70 -24.32 13.68
N GLU A 366 -14.64 -23.43 13.51
CA GLU A 366 -14.63 -22.00 13.81
C GLU A 366 -13.37 -21.46 14.54
N VAL A 367 -12.65 -20.52 13.93
CA VAL A 367 -11.44 -19.90 14.51
C VAL A 367 -11.67 -18.40 14.61
N ASP A 368 -11.67 -17.88 15.84
CA ASP A 368 -11.73 -16.45 16.12
C ASP A 368 -10.35 -15.91 16.50
N VAL A 369 -10.00 -14.76 15.93
CA VAL A 369 -8.75 -14.06 16.24
C VAL A 369 -9.03 -12.57 16.46
N ASP A 370 -8.78 -12.10 17.68
CA ASP A 370 -8.82 -10.68 17.98
C ASP A 370 -7.44 -10.09 18.26
N ARG A 371 -7.28 -8.79 17.98
CA ARG A 371 -6.05 -8.05 18.21
C ARG A 371 -6.31 -6.62 18.63
N THR A 372 -5.64 -6.20 19.69
CA THR A 372 -5.56 -4.79 20.09
C THR A 372 -4.17 -4.24 19.84
N VAL A 373 -4.08 -3.07 19.19
CA VAL A 373 -2.83 -2.38 18.88
C VAL A 373 -2.83 -0.99 19.52
N ILE A 374 -1.78 -0.68 20.27
CA ILE A 374 -1.49 0.66 20.77
C ILE A 374 -0.17 1.10 20.13
N GLY A 375 -0.17 2.27 19.49
CA GLY A 375 0.98 2.78 18.75
C GLY A 375 1.30 4.24 19.08
N LEU A 376 2.59 4.56 19.05
CA LEU A 376 3.10 5.92 19.11
C LEU A 376 4.01 6.17 17.91
N ASN A 377 3.64 7.12 17.07
CA ASN A 377 4.39 7.47 15.86
C ASN A 377 5.05 8.83 15.99
N TRP A 378 6.33 8.92 15.68
CA TRP A 378 7.05 10.18 15.62
C TRP A 378 7.52 10.47 14.18
N TYR A 379 6.89 11.46 13.58
CA TYR A 379 7.19 11.95 12.23
C TYR A 379 8.21 13.07 12.31
N VAL A 380 9.50 12.76 12.23
CA VAL A 380 10.60 13.70 12.47
C VAL A 380 10.65 14.81 11.42
N THR A 381 10.35 14.49 10.15
CA THR A 381 10.45 15.43 9.02
C THR A 381 9.23 15.39 8.10
N LYS A 382 9.13 16.39 7.20
CA LYS A 382 8.04 16.49 6.20
C LYS A 382 8.19 15.51 5.03
N THR A 383 9.26 14.77 4.97
CA THR A 383 9.62 13.90 3.82
C THR A 383 9.17 12.48 4.04
#